data_f53d56a6094f02b7519ac9c413d5eddc
#
_entry.id   f53d56a6094f02b7519ac9c413d5eddc
#
_cell.length_a   1.000
_cell.length_b   1.000
_cell.length_c   1.000
_cell.angle_alpha   90.00
_cell.angle_beta   90.00
_cell.angle_gamma   90.00
#
_symmetry.space_group_name_H-M   'P 1'
#
loop_
_entity.id
_entity.type
_entity.pdbx_description
1 polymer ?
#
loop_
_entity_poly.entity_id
_entity_poly.type
_entity_poly.pdbx_seq_one_letter_code
_entity_poly.pdbx_strand_id
1 'polypeptide(L)'
;MSSSLAFENVTCLRGGRILFEGLGFVLAAGEAGLVQGPNGVGKSSLIRIAAGLLAPLGGRVRGDGARALLSESAALDAERSLAAALGFWAGLDQRTAAVGAALDAVGLADIADVPVRLLSTGQRRRAAFARVLASGAPVWLLDEPANGLDTASIGMLEARIAAHRADGGIVLVATHQPIGLPGAREIRL
;
A
#
# COMPACT_ATOMS: atom_id res chain seq x y z
N MET A 1 -4.89 -1.67 -21.84
CA MET A 1 -5.23 -2.95 -21.21
C MET A 1 -5.74 -2.65 -19.82
N SER A 2 -6.89 -3.19 -19.42
CA SER A 2 -7.44 -2.94 -18.08
C SER A 2 -6.62 -3.72 -17.06
N SER A 3 -6.05 -3.04 -16.06
CA SER A 3 -5.31 -3.68 -14.97
C SER A 3 -6.23 -4.61 -14.17
N SER A 4 -5.70 -5.73 -13.71
CA SER A 4 -6.41 -6.64 -12.81
C SER A 4 -5.44 -7.21 -11.77
N LEU A 5 -5.97 -7.61 -10.61
CA LEU A 5 -5.25 -8.34 -9.57
C LEU A 5 -6.09 -9.56 -9.18
N ALA A 6 -5.60 -10.76 -9.50
CA ALA A 6 -6.32 -12.02 -9.30
C ALA A 6 -5.55 -12.96 -8.36
N PHE A 7 -6.23 -13.46 -7.35
CA PHE A 7 -5.76 -14.55 -6.49
C PHE A 7 -6.44 -15.85 -6.94
N GLU A 8 -5.66 -16.86 -7.30
CA GLU A 8 -6.14 -18.14 -7.80
C GLU A 8 -5.74 -19.26 -6.84
N ASN A 9 -6.67 -19.67 -5.99
CA ASN A 9 -6.51 -20.76 -5.03
C ASN A 9 -5.27 -20.63 -4.13
N VAL A 10 -5.03 -19.41 -3.61
CA VAL A 10 -3.81 -19.07 -2.87
C VAL A 10 -3.85 -19.62 -1.44
N THR A 11 -2.80 -20.35 -1.06
CA THR A 11 -2.59 -20.90 0.28
C THR A 11 -1.33 -20.31 0.89
N CYS A 12 -1.40 -19.85 2.14
CA CYS A 12 -0.28 -19.25 2.85
C CYS A 12 0.14 -20.08 4.06
N LEU A 13 1.42 -20.47 4.08
CA LEU A 13 2.07 -21.12 5.23
C LEU A 13 3.10 -20.19 5.87
N ARG A 14 3.07 -20.02 7.20
CA ARG A 14 4.07 -19.26 7.95
C ARG A 14 4.38 -19.96 9.28
N GLY A 15 5.66 -20.14 9.58
CA GLY A 15 6.09 -20.76 10.83
C GLY A 15 5.48 -22.15 11.07
N GLY A 16 5.32 -22.95 10.01
CA GLY A 16 4.72 -24.28 10.09
C GLY A 16 3.19 -24.29 10.22
N ARG A 17 2.52 -23.12 10.18
CA ARG A 17 1.07 -23.01 10.30
C ARG A 17 0.47 -22.46 9.00
N ILE A 18 -0.63 -23.09 8.54
CA ILE A 18 -1.46 -22.54 7.46
C ILE A 18 -2.26 -21.36 8.03
N LEU A 19 -2.09 -20.18 7.44
CA LEU A 19 -2.80 -18.96 7.81
C LEU A 19 -4.14 -18.84 7.08
N PHE A 20 -4.15 -19.16 5.79
CA PHE A 20 -5.36 -19.26 4.96
C PHE A 20 -5.09 -20.22 3.80
N GLU A 21 -6.16 -20.82 3.28
CA GLU A 21 -6.11 -21.84 2.23
C GLU A 21 -7.16 -21.57 1.15
N GLY A 22 -6.78 -21.82 -0.11
CA GLY A 22 -7.71 -21.82 -1.23
C GLY A 22 -8.28 -20.43 -1.55
N LEU A 23 -7.62 -19.34 -1.13
CA LEU A 23 -8.16 -18.00 -1.31
C LEU A 23 -8.21 -17.61 -2.78
N GLY A 24 -9.40 -17.20 -3.25
CA GLY A 24 -9.62 -16.79 -4.63
C GLY A 24 -10.51 -15.56 -4.72
N PHE A 25 -10.01 -14.51 -5.42
CA PHE A 25 -10.77 -13.33 -5.78
C PHE A 25 -10.09 -12.57 -6.92
N VAL A 26 -10.84 -11.68 -7.55
CA VAL A 26 -10.33 -10.79 -8.60
C VAL A 26 -10.73 -9.36 -8.25
N LEU A 27 -9.81 -8.41 -8.44
CA LEU A 27 -10.08 -6.97 -8.44
C LEU A 27 -9.77 -6.44 -9.84
N ALA A 28 -10.74 -5.78 -10.44
CA ALA A 28 -10.62 -5.09 -11.71
C ALA A 28 -10.20 -3.63 -11.51
N ALA A 29 -9.92 -2.93 -12.61
CA ALA A 29 -9.62 -1.50 -12.60
C ALA A 29 -10.72 -0.70 -11.87
N GLY A 30 -10.32 0.20 -10.97
CA GLY A 30 -11.20 1.00 -10.12
C GLY A 30 -11.73 0.29 -8.87
N GLU A 31 -11.47 -1.01 -8.72
CA GLU A 31 -11.95 -1.76 -7.57
C GLU A 31 -10.99 -1.70 -6.37
N ALA A 32 -11.57 -1.90 -5.18
CA ALA A 32 -10.82 -2.06 -3.94
C ALA A 32 -11.18 -3.38 -3.25
N GLY A 33 -10.17 -4.01 -2.63
CA GLY A 33 -10.34 -5.11 -1.69
C GLY A 33 -9.99 -4.68 -0.27
N LEU A 34 -10.84 -5.03 0.69
CA LEU A 34 -10.61 -4.81 2.12
C LEU A 34 -10.41 -6.14 2.83
N VAL A 35 -9.18 -6.41 3.23
CA VAL A 35 -8.81 -7.63 3.94
C VAL A 35 -9.04 -7.44 5.43
N GLN A 36 -9.95 -8.22 5.99
CA GLN A 36 -10.36 -8.18 7.38
C GLN A 36 -10.07 -9.49 8.11
N GLY A 37 -9.91 -9.38 9.40
CA GLY A 37 -9.69 -10.54 10.30
C GLY A 37 -8.85 -10.13 11.52
N PRO A 38 -8.75 -11.01 12.51
CA PRO A 38 -8.00 -10.75 13.74
C PRO A 38 -6.51 -10.57 13.47
N ASN A 39 -5.77 -10.05 14.46
CA ASN A 39 -4.32 -9.95 14.36
C ASN A 39 -3.70 -11.35 14.25
N GLY A 40 -2.66 -11.47 13.41
CA GLY A 40 -1.97 -12.74 13.19
C GLY A 40 -2.65 -13.70 12.21
N VAL A 41 -3.86 -13.40 11.69
CA VAL A 41 -4.57 -14.28 10.75
C VAL A 41 -3.93 -14.39 9.36
N GLY A 42 -3.03 -13.46 9.00
CA GLY A 42 -2.34 -13.52 7.72
C GLY A 42 -2.52 -12.32 6.81
N LYS A 43 -3.16 -11.23 7.26
CA LYS A 43 -3.42 -10.02 6.44
C LYS A 43 -2.16 -9.47 5.77
N SER A 44 -1.12 -9.21 6.56
CA SER A 44 0.17 -8.73 6.02
C SER A 44 0.87 -9.77 5.13
N SER A 45 0.68 -11.07 5.38
CA SER A 45 1.20 -12.13 4.51
C SER A 45 0.50 -12.12 3.16
N LEU A 46 -0.81 -11.89 3.13
CA LEU A 46 -1.58 -11.74 1.89
C LEU A 46 -1.08 -10.54 1.07
N ILE A 47 -0.87 -9.38 1.71
CA ILE A 47 -0.30 -8.20 1.06
C ILE A 47 1.10 -8.49 0.50
N ARG A 48 1.96 -9.20 1.26
CA ARG A 48 3.31 -9.57 0.79
C ARG A 48 3.27 -10.58 -0.37
N ILE A 49 2.32 -11.50 -0.37
CA ILE A 49 2.09 -12.42 -1.50
C ILE A 49 1.64 -11.61 -2.73
N ALA A 50 0.70 -10.65 -2.56
CA ALA A 50 0.28 -9.75 -3.62
C ALA A 50 1.44 -8.91 -4.17
N ALA A 51 2.38 -8.50 -3.33
CA ALA A 51 3.57 -7.75 -3.71
C ALA A 51 4.67 -8.61 -4.37
N GLY A 52 4.53 -9.94 -4.38
CA GLY A 52 5.57 -10.86 -4.84
C GLY A 52 6.75 -11.02 -3.87
N LEU A 53 6.62 -10.53 -2.64
CA LEU A 53 7.65 -10.59 -1.58
C LEU A 53 7.56 -11.87 -0.73
N LEU A 54 6.50 -12.64 -0.92
CA LEU A 54 6.28 -13.91 -0.24
C LEU A 54 5.68 -14.89 -1.25
N ALA A 55 6.33 -16.04 -1.43
CA ALA A 55 5.78 -17.12 -2.25
C ALA A 55 4.61 -17.80 -1.52
N PRO A 56 3.47 -18.02 -2.16
CA PRO A 56 2.41 -18.85 -1.59
C PRO A 56 2.83 -20.33 -1.55
N LEU A 57 2.26 -21.10 -0.62
CA LEU A 57 2.43 -22.56 -0.57
C LEU A 57 1.73 -23.23 -1.75
N GLY A 58 0.59 -22.71 -2.17
CA GLY A 58 -0.20 -23.19 -3.29
C GLY A 58 -0.93 -22.05 -3.98
N GLY A 59 -1.37 -22.29 -5.22
CA GLY A 59 -2.02 -21.27 -6.02
C GLY A 59 -1.06 -20.21 -6.56
N ARG A 60 -1.61 -19.09 -7.02
CA ARG A 60 -0.81 -17.99 -7.58
C ARG A 60 -1.55 -16.67 -7.57
N VAL A 61 -0.79 -15.57 -7.62
CA VAL A 61 -1.32 -14.22 -7.85
C VAL A 61 -0.95 -13.77 -9.25
N ARG A 62 -1.95 -13.39 -10.03
CA ARG A 62 -1.79 -12.78 -11.36
C ARG A 62 -2.16 -11.31 -11.30
N GLY A 63 -1.63 -10.53 -12.19
CA GLY A 63 -1.98 -9.13 -12.37
C GLY A 63 -0.91 -8.39 -13.12
N ASP A 64 -1.37 -7.47 -13.96
CA ASP A 64 -0.53 -6.65 -14.82
C ASP A 64 -0.19 -5.33 -14.14
N GLY A 65 0.99 -4.80 -14.48
CA GLY A 65 1.45 -3.50 -14.02
C GLY A 65 2.27 -3.52 -12.73
N ALA A 66 2.90 -2.39 -12.49
CA ALA A 66 3.70 -2.16 -11.28
C ALA A 66 2.81 -2.15 -10.02
N ARG A 67 3.40 -2.56 -8.90
CA ARG A 67 2.73 -2.61 -7.60
C ARG A 67 3.47 -1.74 -6.60
N ALA A 68 2.78 -0.80 -5.96
CA ALA A 68 3.33 -0.02 -4.87
C ALA A 68 2.87 -0.60 -3.53
N LEU A 69 3.82 -0.82 -2.62
CA LEU A 69 3.56 -1.37 -1.30
C LEU A 69 3.74 -0.32 -0.22
N LEU A 70 2.71 -0.08 0.59
CA LEU A 70 2.81 0.55 1.88
C LEU A 70 2.84 -0.56 2.95
N SER A 71 3.95 -0.68 3.67
CA SER A 71 4.11 -1.60 4.78
C SER A 71 4.36 -0.83 6.09
N GLU A 72 4.48 -1.54 7.20
CA GLU A 72 4.81 -0.94 8.50
C GLU A 72 6.12 -0.15 8.45
N SER A 73 7.15 -0.72 7.82
CA SER A 73 8.40 -0.01 7.55
C SER A 73 8.26 0.90 6.34
N ALA A 74 8.58 2.18 6.51
CA ALA A 74 8.55 3.16 5.43
C ALA A 74 9.58 2.89 4.33
N ALA A 75 10.63 2.11 4.62
CA ALA A 75 11.78 1.83 3.75
C ALA A 75 12.41 3.13 3.19
N LEU A 76 12.46 4.19 4.00
CA LEU A 76 13.13 5.45 3.70
C LEU A 76 14.44 5.51 4.49
N ASP A 77 15.50 5.95 3.82
CA ASP A 77 16.81 6.13 4.45
C ASP A 77 16.73 7.23 5.53
N ALA A 78 17.02 6.84 6.76
CA ALA A 78 16.86 7.69 7.94
C ALA A 78 17.77 8.94 7.93
N GLU A 79 18.95 8.84 7.30
CA GLU A 79 19.96 9.89 7.29
C GLU A 79 19.78 10.90 6.15
N ARG A 80 18.96 10.55 5.14
CA ARG A 80 18.67 11.45 4.03
C ARG A 80 17.54 12.41 4.37
N SER A 81 17.51 13.57 3.69
CA SER A 81 16.32 14.41 3.68
C SER A 81 15.13 13.65 3.10
N LEU A 82 13.91 14.03 3.51
CA LEU A 82 12.69 13.38 3.05
C LEU A 82 12.58 13.37 1.52
N ALA A 83 12.87 14.51 0.86
CA ALA A 83 12.86 14.60 -0.60
C ALA A 83 13.91 13.68 -1.25
N ALA A 84 15.12 13.60 -0.70
CA ALA A 84 16.16 12.73 -1.22
C ALA A 84 15.85 11.25 -1.04
N ALA A 85 15.26 10.88 0.11
CA ALA A 85 14.84 9.50 0.39
C ALA A 85 13.70 9.04 -0.54
N LEU A 86 12.71 9.91 -0.80
CA LEU A 86 11.65 9.65 -1.79
C LEU A 86 12.20 9.64 -3.22
N GLY A 87 13.11 10.57 -3.53
CA GLY A 87 13.78 10.67 -4.84
C GLY A 87 14.53 9.41 -5.23
N PHE A 88 15.12 8.70 -4.26
CA PHE A 88 15.75 7.41 -4.51
C PHE A 88 14.74 6.38 -5.08
N TRP A 89 13.59 6.22 -4.43
CA TRP A 89 12.56 5.28 -4.88
C TRP A 89 11.92 5.73 -6.19
N ALA A 90 11.57 7.01 -6.30
CA ALA A 90 11.00 7.56 -7.52
C ALA A 90 11.99 7.47 -8.71
N GLY A 91 13.29 7.48 -8.44
CA GLY A 91 14.33 7.25 -9.45
C GLY A 91 14.32 5.84 -10.02
N LEU A 92 14.09 4.84 -9.18
CA LEU A 92 13.93 3.44 -9.63
C LEU A 92 12.69 3.28 -10.54
N ASP A 93 11.64 4.05 -10.26
CA ASP A 93 10.41 4.07 -11.06
C ASP A 93 10.47 5.07 -12.23
N GLN A 94 11.61 5.76 -12.45
CA GLN A 94 11.80 6.82 -13.45
C GLN A 94 10.81 8.00 -13.30
N ARG A 95 10.43 8.33 -12.07
CA ARG A 95 9.38 9.31 -11.72
C ARG A 95 9.85 10.37 -10.72
N THR A 96 11.12 10.73 -10.72
CA THR A 96 11.68 11.72 -9.78
C THR A 96 10.92 13.04 -9.75
N ALA A 97 10.37 13.48 -10.89
CA ALA A 97 9.55 14.69 -10.97
C ALA A 97 8.24 14.61 -10.16
N ALA A 98 7.78 13.42 -9.80
CA ALA A 98 6.55 13.23 -9.02
C ALA A 98 6.73 13.46 -7.51
N VAL A 99 7.97 13.57 -7.01
CA VAL A 99 8.25 13.66 -5.56
C VAL A 99 7.63 14.91 -4.93
N GLY A 100 7.77 16.08 -5.56
CA GLY A 100 7.19 17.33 -5.05
C GLY A 100 5.67 17.22 -4.90
N ALA A 101 4.98 16.82 -5.96
CA ALA A 101 3.53 16.64 -5.94
C ALA A 101 3.08 15.57 -4.93
N ALA A 102 3.86 14.51 -4.72
CA ALA A 102 3.57 13.50 -3.71
C ALA A 102 3.73 14.04 -2.29
N LEU A 103 4.73 14.88 -2.02
CA LEU A 103 4.92 15.55 -0.74
C LEU A 103 3.79 16.54 -0.45
N ASP A 104 3.40 17.36 -1.44
CA ASP A 104 2.25 18.26 -1.35
C ASP A 104 0.97 17.49 -1.03
N ALA A 105 0.74 16.37 -1.71
CA ALA A 105 -0.44 15.53 -1.57
C ALA A 105 -0.64 14.96 -0.16
N VAL A 106 0.44 14.84 0.62
CA VAL A 106 0.42 14.34 2.01
C VAL A 106 0.73 15.42 3.06
N GLY A 107 0.84 16.68 2.65
CA GLY A 107 1.11 17.82 3.54
C GLY A 107 2.49 17.75 4.21
N LEU A 108 3.52 17.41 3.44
CA LEU A 108 4.90 17.32 3.91
C LEU A 108 5.90 18.15 3.08
N ALA A 109 5.41 19.01 2.17
CA ALA A 109 6.27 19.81 1.30
C ALA A 109 7.20 20.75 2.10
N ASP A 110 6.69 21.39 3.15
CA ASP A 110 7.45 22.34 3.99
C ASP A 110 8.59 21.69 4.78
N ILE A 111 8.60 20.36 4.88
CA ILE A 111 9.63 19.61 5.59
C ILE A 111 10.41 18.66 4.66
N ALA A 112 10.41 18.94 3.35
CA ALA A 112 11.09 18.14 2.35
C ALA A 112 12.59 17.96 2.61
N ASP A 113 13.25 18.97 3.20
CA ASP A 113 14.67 18.96 3.53
C ASP A 113 15.00 18.38 4.91
N VAL A 114 14.00 18.05 5.71
CA VAL A 114 14.18 17.46 7.05
C VAL A 114 14.64 16.01 6.91
N PRO A 115 15.68 15.58 7.66
CA PRO A 115 16.10 14.18 7.70
C PRO A 115 14.98 13.26 8.19
N VAL A 116 14.82 12.10 7.53
CA VAL A 116 13.72 11.15 7.82
C VAL A 116 13.71 10.69 9.29
N ARG A 117 14.89 10.57 9.94
CA ARG A 117 14.99 10.21 11.37
C ARG A 117 14.31 11.21 12.32
N LEU A 118 14.18 12.47 11.91
CA LEU A 118 13.56 13.53 12.72
C LEU A 118 12.05 13.63 12.54
N LEU A 119 11.46 12.89 11.61
CA LEU A 119 10.02 12.87 11.39
C LEU A 119 9.29 12.19 12.56
N SER A 120 8.14 12.72 12.94
CA SER A 120 7.20 12.06 13.85
C SER A 120 6.67 10.75 13.23
N THR A 121 6.05 9.89 14.04
CA THR A 121 5.44 8.64 13.55
C THR A 121 4.41 8.91 12.46
N GLY A 122 3.51 9.88 12.66
CA GLY A 122 2.51 10.26 11.65
C GLY A 122 3.13 10.84 10.38
N GLN A 123 4.18 11.68 10.52
CA GLN A 123 4.92 12.21 9.37
C GLN A 123 5.62 11.09 8.59
N ARG A 124 6.25 10.13 9.27
CA ARG A 124 6.85 8.94 8.61
C ARG A 124 5.81 8.11 7.89
N ARG A 125 4.61 7.95 8.47
CA ARG A 125 3.53 7.21 7.82
C ARG A 125 3.04 7.91 6.56
N ARG A 126 2.83 9.23 6.61
CA ARG A 126 2.49 10.05 5.44
C ARG A 126 3.61 10.02 4.38
N ALA A 127 4.86 10.07 4.80
CA ALA A 127 6.02 9.95 3.89
C ALA A 127 6.06 8.58 3.19
N ALA A 128 5.77 7.49 3.90
CA ALA A 128 5.64 6.16 3.30
C ALA A 128 4.51 6.11 2.26
N PHE A 129 3.40 6.81 2.51
CA PHE A 129 2.31 6.93 1.54
C PHE A 129 2.69 7.84 0.35
N ALA A 130 3.46 8.92 0.58
CA ALA A 130 4.01 9.75 -0.51
C ALA A 130 4.86 8.91 -1.48
N ARG A 131 5.61 7.91 -1.00
CA ARG A 131 6.34 6.96 -1.85
C ARG A 131 5.40 6.17 -2.75
N VAL A 132 4.25 5.72 -2.24
CA VAL A 132 3.23 5.04 -3.05
C VAL A 132 2.69 5.97 -4.13
N LEU A 133 2.37 7.23 -3.79
CA LEU A 133 1.89 8.23 -4.75
C LEU A 133 2.94 8.51 -5.84
N ALA A 134 4.19 8.71 -5.46
CA ALA A 134 5.27 9.03 -6.39
C ALA A 134 5.57 7.91 -7.39
N SER A 135 5.33 6.64 -7.01
CA SER A 135 5.57 5.48 -7.87
C SER A 135 4.73 5.48 -9.15
N GLY A 136 3.51 6.05 -9.09
CA GLY A 136 2.53 6.00 -10.19
C GLY A 136 2.07 4.58 -10.52
N ALA A 137 2.26 3.63 -9.62
CA ALA A 137 1.86 2.25 -9.82
C ALA A 137 0.33 2.13 -9.91
N PRO A 138 -0.22 1.35 -10.86
CA PRO A 138 -1.66 1.14 -10.98
C PRO A 138 -2.25 0.27 -9.86
N VAL A 139 -1.44 -0.49 -9.13
CA VAL A 139 -1.89 -1.36 -8.04
C VAL A 139 -1.26 -0.91 -6.72
N TRP A 140 -2.09 -0.50 -5.77
CA TRP A 140 -1.66 -0.14 -4.42
C TRP A 140 -1.97 -1.27 -3.44
N LEU A 141 -0.95 -1.68 -2.70
CA LEU A 141 -0.99 -2.71 -1.67
C LEU A 141 -0.70 -2.03 -0.33
N LEU A 142 -1.73 -1.87 0.51
CA LEU A 142 -1.66 -1.04 1.71
C LEU A 142 -1.84 -1.90 2.96
N ASP A 143 -0.77 -2.07 3.73
CA ASP A 143 -0.77 -2.82 4.99
C ASP A 143 -0.88 -1.84 6.17
N GLU A 144 -2.01 -1.87 6.88
CA GLU A 144 -2.37 -1.00 8.01
C GLU A 144 -2.15 0.50 7.69
N PRO A 145 -2.71 1.04 6.60
CA PRO A 145 -2.35 2.38 6.10
C PRO A 145 -2.71 3.51 7.06
N ALA A 146 -3.76 3.36 7.88
CA ALA A 146 -4.23 4.35 8.83
C ALA A 146 -3.47 4.33 10.17
N ASN A 147 -2.58 3.37 10.40
CA ASN A 147 -1.93 3.19 11.68
C ASN A 147 -1.03 4.39 12.05
N GLY A 148 -1.29 5.01 13.21
CA GLY A 148 -0.55 6.19 13.68
C GLY A 148 -0.89 7.51 12.98
N LEU A 149 -1.97 7.55 12.19
CA LEU A 149 -2.49 8.77 11.58
C LEU A 149 -3.60 9.39 12.45
N ASP A 150 -3.69 10.71 12.42
CA ASP A 150 -4.82 11.46 12.95
C ASP A 150 -6.00 11.44 11.96
N THR A 151 -7.16 11.91 12.40
CA THR A 151 -8.41 11.92 11.61
C THR A 151 -8.26 12.71 10.31
N ALA A 152 -7.55 13.84 10.31
CA ALA A 152 -7.33 14.63 9.10
C ALA A 152 -6.47 13.88 8.08
N SER A 153 -5.41 13.21 8.54
CA SER A 153 -4.53 12.39 7.70
C SER A 153 -5.24 11.13 7.17
N ILE A 154 -6.17 10.53 7.95
CA ILE A 154 -7.01 9.43 7.47
C ILE A 154 -7.93 9.92 6.35
N GLY A 155 -8.61 11.05 6.51
CA GLY A 155 -9.45 11.62 5.47
C GLY A 155 -8.66 11.95 4.18
N MET A 156 -7.45 12.47 4.32
CA MET A 156 -6.55 12.68 3.17
C MET A 156 -6.21 11.35 2.47
N LEU A 157 -5.84 10.31 3.23
CA LEU A 157 -5.55 8.98 2.69
C LEU A 157 -6.76 8.41 1.92
N GLU A 158 -7.95 8.48 2.50
CA GLU A 158 -9.19 8.02 1.88
C GLU A 158 -9.50 8.77 0.57
N ALA A 159 -9.33 10.08 0.56
CA ALA A 159 -9.51 10.89 -0.64
C ALA A 159 -8.52 10.51 -1.76
N ARG A 160 -7.26 10.23 -1.43
CA ARG A 160 -6.25 9.78 -2.40
C ARG A 160 -6.55 8.38 -2.95
N ILE A 161 -7.01 7.46 -2.09
CA ILE A 161 -7.46 6.15 -2.52
C ILE A 161 -8.67 6.27 -3.47
N ALA A 162 -9.64 7.12 -3.14
CA ALA A 162 -10.81 7.33 -3.99
C ALA A 162 -10.43 7.90 -5.36
N ALA A 163 -9.54 8.89 -5.41
CA ALA A 163 -9.02 9.46 -6.66
C ALA A 163 -8.29 8.40 -7.51
N HIS A 164 -7.39 7.63 -6.90
CA HIS A 164 -6.67 6.55 -7.59
C HIS A 164 -7.61 5.53 -8.23
N ARG A 165 -8.67 5.13 -7.50
CA ARG A 165 -9.70 4.23 -8.02
C ARG A 165 -10.52 4.85 -9.15
N ALA A 166 -10.85 6.13 -9.05
CA ALA A 166 -11.56 6.85 -10.11
C ALA A 166 -10.75 6.89 -11.41
N ASP A 167 -9.41 6.95 -11.31
CA ASP A 167 -8.48 6.88 -12.43
C ASP A 167 -8.22 5.43 -12.92
N GLY A 168 -8.97 4.45 -12.42
CA GLY A 168 -8.84 3.04 -12.80
C GLY A 168 -7.78 2.26 -12.03
N GLY A 169 -7.20 2.82 -10.99
CA GLY A 169 -6.26 2.12 -10.11
C GLY A 169 -6.94 1.05 -9.25
N ILE A 170 -6.18 0.04 -8.84
CA ILE A 170 -6.62 -1.06 -7.97
C ILE A 170 -6.02 -0.85 -6.59
N VAL A 171 -6.80 -1.07 -5.53
CA VAL A 171 -6.32 -0.95 -4.15
C VAL A 171 -6.66 -2.20 -3.36
N LEU A 172 -5.66 -2.80 -2.70
CA LEU A 172 -5.86 -3.86 -1.72
C LEU A 172 -5.39 -3.36 -0.35
N VAL A 173 -6.32 -3.22 0.58
CA VAL A 173 -6.07 -2.73 1.94
C VAL A 173 -6.19 -3.87 2.93
N ALA A 174 -5.20 -4.04 3.79
CA ALA A 174 -5.28 -4.89 4.98
C ALA A 174 -5.27 -4.00 6.21
N THR A 175 -6.32 -4.06 7.02
CA THR A 175 -6.41 -3.25 8.24
C THR A 175 -7.36 -3.87 9.26
N HIS A 176 -7.16 -3.54 10.52
CA HIS A 176 -8.08 -3.80 11.62
C HIS A 176 -8.83 -2.53 12.06
N GLN A 177 -8.44 -1.36 11.53
CA GLN A 177 -9.07 -0.08 11.82
C GLN A 177 -10.12 0.26 10.76
N PRO A 178 -11.18 1.00 11.13
CA PRO A 178 -12.12 1.54 10.17
C PRO A 178 -11.42 2.46 9.16
N ILE A 179 -11.70 2.25 7.89
CA ILE A 179 -11.25 3.11 6.78
C ILE A 179 -12.40 3.22 5.76
N GLY A 180 -12.65 4.42 5.29
CA GLY A 180 -13.72 4.70 4.31
C GLY A 180 -13.34 4.21 2.91
N LEU A 181 -13.77 3.00 2.56
CA LEU A 181 -13.58 2.38 1.24
C LEU A 181 -14.94 1.99 0.64
N PRO A 182 -15.75 2.94 0.16
CA PRO A 182 -17.07 2.63 -0.38
C PRO A 182 -16.97 1.66 -1.56
N GLY A 183 -17.82 0.63 -1.54
CA GLY A 183 -17.87 -0.41 -2.58
C GLY A 183 -16.66 -1.34 -2.61
N ALA A 184 -15.82 -1.36 -1.57
CA ALA A 184 -14.73 -2.34 -1.49
C ALA A 184 -15.28 -3.76 -1.30
N ARG A 185 -14.64 -4.73 -1.98
CA ARG A 185 -14.90 -6.14 -1.78
C ARG A 185 -14.30 -6.60 -0.44
N GLU A 186 -15.12 -7.09 0.46
CA GLU A 186 -14.65 -7.68 1.71
C GLU A 186 -13.98 -9.04 1.45
N ILE A 187 -12.78 -9.19 2.01
CA ILE A 187 -11.98 -10.43 1.98
C ILE A 187 -11.70 -10.81 3.43
N ARG A 188 -12.34 -11.86 3.90
CA ARG A 188 -12.20 -12.34 5.29
C ARG A 188 -11.20 -13.49 5.34
N LEU A 189 -10.25 -13.37 6.26
CA LEU A 189 -9.27 -14.42 6.57
C LEU A 189 -9.60 -15.10 7.90
#